data_5efdb08498db2efa196f9833df0ca977
#
_entry.id   5efdb08498db2efa196f9833df0ca977
#
_cell.length_a   1.000
_cell.length_b   1.000
_cell.length_c   1.000
_cell.angle_alpha   90.00
_cell.angle_beta   90.00
_cell.angle_gamma   90.00
#
_symmetry.space_group_name_H-M   'P 1'
#
loop_
_entity.id
_entity.type
_entity.pdbx_description
1 polymer ?
#
loop_
_entity_poly.entity_id
_entity_poly.type
_entity_poly.pdbx_seq_one_letter_code
_entity_poly.pdbx_strand_id
1 'polypeptide(L)'
;QSRNGYLGMDFNIEGISKVEYRRIFNSFKEKKSLHKLSNGNYLDLQNDNLKESFNLIDVLGIYNDFENIKIPNNKTPYLELLIAEKELDFIDGIKYVKNISKKFNSVKNSKYEVPRNLNAKLRDYQIKGFEFLSTLAEYEMGGILADEMGLGKTVQTISFLLSKKGKISIVITPTALIYNWKAEFEKFANDLNIGIVHGNKIEREKVL
;
A
#
# COMPACT_ATOMS: atom_id res chain seq x y z
N GLN A 1 9.66 7.13 8.42
CA GLN A 1 9.49 7.93 7.18
C GLN A 1 8.87 7.03 6.12
N SER A 2 7.78 7.47 5.47
CA SER A 2 7.22 6.76 4.32
C SER A 2 8.09 7.03 3.10
N ARG A 3 8.60 5.98 2.48
CA ARG A 3 9.27 6.02 1.17
C ARG A 3 8.81 4.81 0.36
N ASN A 4 8.51 5.03 -0.91
CA ASN A 4 8.16 3.96 -1.86
C ASN A 4 6.99 3.06 -1.41
N GLY A 5 5.92 3.64 -0.84
CA GLY A 5 4.74 2.86 -0.44
C GLY A 5 4.86 2.08 0.87
N TYR A 6 5.92 2.33 1.66
CA TYR A 6 6.16 1.66 2.93
C TYR A 6 6.41 2.64 4.07
N LEU A 7 5.90 2.32 5.24
CA LEU A 7 6.26 2.91 6.53
C LEU A 7 7.41 2.11 7.13
N GLY A 8 8.56 2.75 7.36
CA GLY A 8 9.68 2.14 8.09
C GLY A 8 9.37 2.08 9.59
N MET A 9 9.55 0.93 10.22
CA MET A 9 9.50 0.73 11.66
C MET A 9 10.84 0.20 12.15
N ASP A 10 11.35 0.77 13.22
CA ASP A 10 12.51 0.25 13.94
C ASP A 10 12.02 -0.47 15.21
N PHE A 11 12.55 -1.66 15.45
CA PHE A 11 12.24 -2.46 16.62
C PHE A 11 13.53 -2.70 17.39
N ASN A 12 13.55 -2.33 18.66
CA ASN A 12 14.74 -2.45 19.48
C ASN A 12 14.40 -3.06 20.85
N ILE A 13 15.20 -4.04 21.26
CA ILE A 13 15.18 -4.62 22.61
C ILE A 13 16.50 -4.22 23.26
N GLU A 14 16.41 -3.44 24.34
CA GLU A 14 17.58 -2.91 25.01
C GLU A 14 18.56 -4.02 25.45
N GLY A 15 19.83 -3.85 25.14
CA GLY A 15 20.88 -4.80 25.50
C GLY A 15 20.93 -6.11 24.69
N ILE A 16 20.07 -6.26 23.66
CA ILE A 16 20.02 -7.48 22.83
C ILE A 16 20.36 -7.17 21.37
N SER A 17 21.24 -7.97 20.78
CA SER A 17 21.61 -7.86 19.38
C SER A 17 20.44 -8.24 18.45
N LYS A 18 20.24 -7.46 17.37
CA LYS A 18 19.20 -7.74 16.35
C LYS A 18 19.34 -9.13 15.71
N VAL A 19 20.55 -9.70 15.68
CA VAL A 19 20.81 -11.05 15.18
C VAL A 19 20.03 -12.12 15.96
N GLU A 20 19.74 -11.86 17.25
CA GLU A 20 18.98 -12.79 18.10
C GLU A 20 17.46 -12.67 17.94
N TYR A 21 16.96 -11.56 17.41
CA TYR A 21 15.52 -11.26 17.39
C TYR A 21 14.67 -12.35 16.75
N ARG A 22 15.15 -12.95 15.67
CA ARG A 22 14.43 -14.04 15.00
C ARG A 22 14.28 -15.27 15.89
N ARG A 23 15.32 -15.61 16.68
CA ARG A 23 15.27 -16.74 17.63
C ARG A 23 14.33 -16.44 18.80
N ILE A 24 14.38 -15.22 19.31
CA ILE A 24 13.51 -14.75 20.38
C ILE A 24 12.05 -14.78 19.90
N PHE A 25 11.75 -14.27 18.72
CA PHE A 25 10.43 -14.28 18.13
C PHE A 25 9.90 -15.72 17.91
N ASN A 26 10.74 -16.64 17.46
CA ASN A 26 10.36 -18.04 17.33
C ASN A 26 10.00 -18.65 18.70
N SER A 27 10.77 -18.36 19.76
CA SER A 27 10.43 -18.81 21.12
C SER A 27 9.10 -18.22 21.60
N PHE A 28 8.80 -16.97 21.25
CA PHE A 28 7.50 -16.34 21.51
C PHE A 28 6.37 -17.08 20.77
N LYS A 29 6.54 -17.41 19.49
CA LYS A 29 5.57 -18.19 18.70
C LYS A 29 5.33 -19.58 19.27
N GLU A 30 6.35 -20.19 19.86
CA GLU A 30 6.28 -21.46 20.58
C GLU A 30 5.64 -21.34 21.99
N LYS A 31 5.19 -20.11 22.37
CA LYS A 31 4.57 -19.80 23.67
C LYS A 31 5.46 -20.09 24.87
N LYS A 32 6.78 -19.98 24.71
CA LYS A 32 7.73 -20.07 25.82
C LYS A 32 7.62 -18.83 26.72
N SER A 33 7.77 -18.99 28.02
CA SER A 33 7.80 -17.86 28.96
C SER A 33 9.17 -17.18 28.99
N LEU A 34 10.25 -17.92 28.73
CA LEU A 34 11.63 -17.42 28.78
C LEU A 34 12.39 -17.83 27.52
N HIS A 35 13.29 -16.96 27.07
CA HIS A 35 14.25 -17.25 26.01
C HIS A 35 15.68 -17.11 26.54
N LYS A 36 16.53 -18.12 26.31
CA LYS A 36 17.95 -18.08 26.71
C LYS A 36 18.75 -17.33 25.62
N LEU A 37 19.37 -16.22 26.00
CA LEU A 37 20.21 -15.40 25.14
C LEU A 37 21.60 -16.04 24.95
N SER A 38 22.30 -15.60 23.90
CA SER A 38 23.66 -16.08 23.58
C SER A 38 24.68 -15.77 24.68
N ASN A 39 24.44 -14.73 25.48
CA ASN A 39 25.29 -14.37 26.64
C ASN A 39 25.00 -15.20 27.91
N GLY A 40 24.07 -16.15 27.84
CA GLY A 40 23.66 -17.01 28.95
C GLY A 40 22.52 -16.48 29.81
N ASN A 41 22.14 -15.23 29.68
CA ASN A 41 21.00 -14.63 30.39
C ASN A 41 19.66 -15.11 29.82
N TYR A 42 18.58 -14.84 30.55
CA TYR A 42 17.22 -15.17 30.12
C TYR A 42 16.44 -13.90 29.91
N LEU A 43 15.71 -13.86 28.78
CA LEU A 43 14.75 -12.82 28.45
C LEU A 43 13.34 -13.30 28.81
N ASP A 44 12.62 -12.50 29.58
CA ASP A 44 11.21 -12.76 29.91
C ASP A 44 10.31 -12.36 28.72
N LEU A 45 9.69 -13.36 28.10
CA LEU A 45 8.76 -13.15 26.98
C LEU A 45 7.33 -12.84 27.44
N GLN A 46 7.07 -12.83 28.75
CA GLN A 46 5.78 -12.43 29.34
C GLN A 46 5.73 -10.95 29.68
N ASN A 47 6.85 -10.21 29.52
CA ASN A 47 6.85 -8.75 29.63
C ASN A 47 5.79 -8.16 28.67
N ASP A 48 4.86 -7.37 29.17
CA ASP A 48 3.69 -6.87 28.43
C ASP A 48 4.08 -6.10 27.18
N ASN A 49 5.04 -5.19 27.27
CA ASN A 49 5.49 -4.38 26.12
C ASN A 49 6.13 -5.25 25.03
N LEU A 50 6.95 -6.21 25.41
CA LEU A 50 7.61 -7.14 24.49
C LEU A 50 6.58 -8.04 23.81
N LYS A 51 5.67 -8.58 24.59
CA LYS A 51 4.58 -9.45 24.13
C LYS A 51 3.68 -8.73 23.12
N GLU A 52 3.25 -7.49 23.45
CA GLU A 52 2.42 -6.71 22.54
C GLU A 52 3.19 -6.27 21.28
N SER A 53 4.48 -5.97 21.39
CA SER A 53 5.35 -5.72 20.24
C SER A 53 5.42 -6.92 19.30
N PHE A 54 5.62 -8.12 19.83
CA PHE A 54 5.65 -9.34 19.03
C PHE A 54 4.29 -9.72 18.46
N ASN A 55 3.21 -9.50 19.18
CA ASN A 55 1.84 -9.65 18.66
C ASN A 55 1.61 -8.73 17.48
N LEU A 56 2.03 -7.46 17.57
CA LEU A 56 1.91 -6.50 16.48
C LEU A 56 2.70 -6.94 15.24
N ILE A 57 3.95 -7.37 15.42
CA ILE A 57 4.81 -7.89 14.35
C ILE A 57 4.18 -9.10 13.67
N ASP A 58 3.63 -10.04 14.47
CA ASP A 58 2.98 -11.25 13.97
C ASP A 58 1.72 -10.94 13.15
N VAL A 59 0.85 -10.10 13.66
CA VAL A 59 -0.39 -9.67 12.99
C VAL A 59 -0.08 -8.93 11.67
N LEU A 60 0.98 -8.11 11.66
CA LEU A 60 1.42 -7.42 10.46
C LEU A 60 2.11 -8.36 9.44
N GLY A 61 2.46 -9.58 9.84
CA GLY A 61 3.15 -10.57 9.00
C GLY A 61 4.59 -10.18 8.65
N ILE A 62 5.29 -9.48 9.55
CA ILE A 62 6.60 -8.84 9.29
C ILE A 62 7.64 -9.47 10.21
N TYR A 63 8.01 -10.72 9.96
CA TYR A 63 8.95 -11.47 10.81
C TYR A 63 10.20 -11.96 10.09
N ASN A 64 10.43 -11.53 8.86
CA ASN A 64 11.59 -12.01 8.09
C ASN A 64 12.82 -11.11 8.24
N ASP A 65 12.64 -9.82 8.52
CA ASP A 65 13.72 -8.84 8.63
C ASP A 65 13.42 -7.85 9.77
N PHE A 66 14.03 -8.08 10.93
CA PHE A 66 13.91 -7.20 12.10
C PHE A 66 14.82 -5.96 12.02
N GLU A 67 15.74 -5.92 11.05
CA GLU A 67 16.63 -4.77 10.88
C GLU A 67 15.99 -3.66 10.05
N ASN A 68 15.15 -4.05 9.08
CA ASN A 68 14.50 -3.13 8.15
C ASN A 68 13.02 -3.44 8.00
N ILE A 69 12.28 -3.31 9.10
CA ILE A 69 10.84 -3.58 9.08
C ILE A 69 10.14 -2.55 8.19
N LYS A 70 9.48 -3.02 7.13
CA LYS A 70 8.71 -2.22 6.20
C LYS A 70 7.24 -2.60 6.26
N ILE A 71 6.41 -1.67 6.71
CA ILE A 71 4.97 -1.85 6.77
C ILE A 71 4.36 -1.22 5.51
N PRO A 72 3.67 -1.99 4.66
CA PRO A 72 3.00 -1.41 3.49
C PRO A 72 2.00 -0.32 3.92
N ASN A 73 1.94 0.79 3.19
CA ASN A 73 1.08 1.93 3.54
C ASN A 73 -0.41 1.55 3.69
N ASN A 74 -0.88 0.53 2.94
CA ASN A 74 -2.25 0.03 3.06
C ASN A 74 -2.56 -0.65 4.41
N LYS A 75 -1.53 -1.02 5.18
CA LYS A 75 -1.70 -1.55 6.55
C LYS A 75 -1.69 -0.46 7.63
N THR A 76 -1.36 0.79 7.26
CA THR A 76 -1.25 1.90 8.23
C THR A 76 -2.56 2.20 8.97
N PRO A 77 -3.75 2.21 8.33
CA PRO A 77 -5.00 2.40 9.06
C PRO A 77 -5.27 1.28 10.08
N TYR A 78 -4.92 0.05 9.72
CA TYR A 78 -5.04 -1.08 10.64
C TYR A 78 -4.05 -1.00 11.80
N LEU A 79 -2.81 -0.58 11.52
CA LEU A 79 -1.81 -0.30 12.56
C LEU A 79 -2.30 0.76 13.55
N GLU A 80 -2.93 1.86 13.07
CA GLU A 80 -3.50 2.88 13.94
C GLU A 80 -4.56 2.31 14.88
N LEU A 81 -5.46 1.50 14.34
CA LEU A 81 -6.50 0.86 15.14
C LEU A 81 -5.91 -0.04 16.23
N LEU A 82 -4.92 -0.88 15.89
CA LEU A 82 -4.26 -1.77 16.86
C LEU A 82 -3.55 -0.99 17.97
N ILE A 83 -2.84 0.09 17.61
CA ILE A 83 -2.15 0.96 18.58
C ILE A 83 -3.17 1.61 19.53
N ALA A 84 -4.29 2.09 19.00
CA ALA A 84 -5.32 2.75 19.79
C ALA A 84 -6.10 1.76 20.69
N GLU A 85 -6.44 0.57 20.18
CA GLU A 85 -7.20 -0.45 20.91
C GLU A 85 -6.39 -1.05 22.07
N LYS A 86 -5.08 -1.19 21.87
CA LYS A 86 -4.18 -1.83 22.85
C LYS A 86 -3.41 -0.84 23.72
N GLU A 87 -3.68 0.46 23.58
CA GLU A 87 -3.03 1.53 24.35
C GLU A 87 -1.50 1.42 24.35
N LEU A 88 -0.89 1.18 23.17
CA LEU A 88 0.54 0.94 23.02
C LEU A 88 1.34 2.25 23.14
N ASP A 89 1.49 2.77 24.35
CA ASP A 89 2.12 4.07 24.62
C ASP A 89 3.65 4.08 24.41
N PHE A 90 4.27 2.90 24.37
CA PHE A 90 5.71 2.74 24.15
C PHE A 90 6.15 2.87 22.69
N ILE A 91 5.19 3.05 21.75
CA ILE A 91 5.50 3.21 20.33
C ILE A 91 5.72 4.69 20.01
N ASP A 92 6.93 5.03 19.57
CA ASP A 92 7.24 6.35 19.06
C ASP A 92 6.71 6.56 17.63
N GLY A 93 6.39 7.84 17.29
CA GLY A 93 5.98 8.19 15.92
C GLY A 93 4.50 7.93 15.59
N ILE A 94 3.65 7.64 16.57
CA ILE A 94 2.20 7.42 16.41
C ILE A 94 1.52 8.59 15.65
N LYS A 95 1.97 9.84 15.87
CA LYS A 95 1.45 11.02 15.15
C LYS A 95 1.58 10.88 13.63
N TYR A 96 2.63 10.21 13.17
CA TYR A 96 2.88 9.98 11.75
C TYR A 96 1.88 8.96 11.17
N VAL A 97 1.66 7.87 11.89
CA VAL A 97 0.65 6.84 11.54
C VAL A 97 -0.74 7.48 11.48
N LYS A 98 -1.14 8.24 12.51
CA LYS A 98 -2.40 8.98 12.56
C LYS A 98 -2.58 9.98 11.41
N ASN A 99 -1.51 10.64 10.99
CA ASN A 99 -1.58 11.57 9.85
C ASN A 99 -1.83 10.88 8.52
N ILE A 100 -1.19 9.73 8.26
CA ILE A 100 -1.45 8.93 7.06
C ILE A 100 -2.90 8.43 7.06
N SER A 101 -3.34 7.86 8.16
CA SER A 101 -4.69 7.32 8.31
C SER A 101 -5.78 8.38 8.17
N LYS A 102 -5.60 9.56 8.81
CA LYS A 102 -6.51 10.70 8.67
C LYS A 102 -6.63 11.18 7.23
N LYS A 103 -5.53 11.27 6.52
CA LYS A 103 -5.51 11.66 5.12
C LYS A 103 -6.22 10.63 4.25
N PHE A 104 -6.01 9.33 4.50
CA PHE A 104 -6.70 8.26 3.80
C PHE A 104 -8.24 8.32 4.02
N ASN A 105 -8.67 8.60 5.24
CA ASN A 105 -10.09 8.75 5.57
C ASN A 105 -10.71 10.08 5.08
N SER A 106 -9.89 11.08 4.74
CA SER A 106 -10.35 12.41 4.28
C SER A 106 -10.63 12.49 2.78
N VAL A 107 -10.77 11.39 2.07
CA VAL A 107 -11.16 11.32 0.64
C VAL A 107 -12.42 12.16 0.31
N LYS A 108 -13.21 12.51 1.33
CA LYS A 108 -14.41 13.34 1.20
C LYS A 108 -14.14 14.81 0.82
N ASN A 109 -12.91 15.30 0.98
CA ASN A 109 -12.51 16.69 0.67
C ASN A 109 -11.44 16.68 -0.41
N SER A 110 -11.79 16.26 -1.62
CA SER A 110 -10.81 16.03 -2.66
C SER A 110 -10.13 17.29 -3.15
N LYS A 111 -8.83 17.19 -3.32
CA LYS A 111 -7.95 18.18 -3.93
C LYS A 111 -7.73 17.92 -5.43
N TYR A 112 -8.38 16.91 -5.99
CA TYR A 112 -8.07 16.43 -7.33
C TYR A 112 -9.05 16.99 -8.35
N GLU A 113 -8.54 17.72 -9.35
CA GLU A 113 -9.33 18.16 -10.48
C GLU A 113 -9.30 17.11 -11.58
N VAL A 114 -10.47 16.78 -12.13
CA VAL A 114 -10.57 15.94 -13.32
C VAL A 114 -9.83 16.63 -14.47
N PRO A 115 -8.97 15.92 -15.24
CA PRO A 115 -8.23 16.52 -16.33
C PRO A 115 -9.13 17.21 -17.33
N ARG A 116 -8.83 18.47 -17.69
CA ARG A 116 -9.65 19.28 -18.62
C ARG A 116 -9.67 18.73 -20.05
N ASN A 117 -8.63 17.97 -20.41
CA ASN A 117 -8.50 17.32 -21.71
C ASN A 117 -9.11 15.91 -21.75
N LEU A 118 -9.84 15.51 -20.70
CA LEU A 118 -10.67 14.32 -20.75
C LEU A 118 -11.88 14.57 -21.66
N ASN A 119 -12.03 13.78 -22.73
CA ASN A 119 -13.17 13.87 -23.63
C ASN A 119 -14.41 13.14 -23.06
N ALA A 120 -14.78 13.45 -21.84
CA ALA A 120 -15.98 12.96 -21.17
C ALA A 120 -16.34 13.87 -19.99
N LYS A 121 -17.64 13.91 -19.68
CA LYS A 121 -18.14 14.49 -18.43
C LYS A 121 -18.40 13.37 -17.44
N LEU A 122 -17.60 13.28 -16.40
CA LEU A 122 -17.79 12.29 -15.34
C LEU A 122 -19.05 12.60 -14.52
N ARG A 123 -19.78 11.55 -14.13
CA ARG A 123 -20.85 11.64 -13.14
C ARG A 123 -20.26 11.74 -11.73
N ASP A 124 -21.04 12.19 -10.75
CA ASP A 124 -20.57 12.43 -9.38
C ASP A 124 -19.87 11.21 -8.75
N TYR A 125 -20.43 10.01 -8.95
CA TYR A 125 -19.84 8.79 -8.44
C TYR A 125 -18.52 8.42 -9.19
N GLN A 126 -18.41 8.75 -10.48
CA GLN A 126 -17.19 8.55 -11.26
C GLN A 126 -16.09 9.52 -10.83
N ILE A 127 -16.46 10.75 -10.47
CA ILE A 127 -15.53 11.71 -9.86
C ILE A 127 -14.98 11.15 -8.56
N LYS A 128 -15.84 10.59 -7.69
CA LYS A 128 -15.41 9.94 -6.45
C LYS A 128 -14.44 8.77 -6.70
N GLY A 129 -14.68 7.96 -7.74
CA GLY A 129 -13.76 6.88 -8.12
C GLY A 129 -12.41 7.40 -8.62
N PHE A 130 -12.41 8.47 -9.43
CA PHE A 130 -11.19 9.17 -9.85
C PHE A 130 -10.41 9.72 -8.65
N GLU A 131 -11.08 10.38 -7.71
CA GLU A 131 -10.52 10.91 -6.47
C GLU A 131 -9.93 9.80 -5.60
N PHE A 132 -10.64 8.68 -5.47
CA PHE A 132 -10.16 7.50 -4.76
C PHE A 132 -8.87 6.97 -5.36
N LEU A 133 -8.81 6.75 -6.69
CA LEU A 133 -7.60 6.30 -7.37
C LEU A 133 -6.45 7.30 -7.21
N SER A 134 -6.75 8.60 -7.26
CA SER A 134 -5.76 9.66 -7.09
C SER A 134 -5.18 9.69 -5.68
N THR A 135 -6.02 9.48 -4.66
CA THR A 135 -5.61 9.36 -3.27
C THR A 135 -4.73 8.14 -3.05
N LEU A 136 -5.12 6.98 -3.57
CA LEU A 136 -4.29 5.77 -3.48
C LEU A 136 -2.89 6.01 -4.06
N ALA A 137 -2.82 6.66 -5.24
CA ALA A 137 -1.55 6.96 -5.88
C ALA A 137 -0.70 7.97 -5.09
N GLU A 138 -1.31 8.98 -4.43
CA GLU A 138 -0.58 9.94 -3.58
C GLU A 138 0.07 9.23 -2.38
N TYR A 139 -0.61 8.21 -1.84
CA TYR A 139 -0.09 7.43 -0.70
C TYR A 139 0.69 6.18 -1.12
N GLU A 140 0.95 6.02 -2.42
CA GLU A 140 1.63 4.83 -2.97
C GLU A 140 0.96 3.53 -2.52
N MET A 141 -0.37 3.53 -2.49
CA MET A 141 -1.19 2.38 -2.12
C MET A 141 -1.81 1.73 -3.36
N GLY A 142 -1.96 0.41 -3.33
CA GLY A 142 -2.84 -0.32 -4.24
C GLY A 142 -4.30 -0.26 -3.78
N GLY A 143 -5.23 -0.54 -4.69
CA GLY A 143 -6.65 -0.62 -4.37
C GLY A 143 -7.47 -1.32 -5.44
N ILE A 144 -8.75 -1.51 -5.15
CA ILE A 144 -9.70 -2.17 -6.04
C ILE A 144 -10.86 -1.21 -6.29
N LEU A 145 -11.14 -0.91 -7.56
CA LEU A 145 -12.34 -0.19 -7.97
C LEU A 145 -13.45 -1.22 -8.24
N ALA A 146 -14.28 -1.49 -7.23
CA ALA A 146 -15.26 -2.57 -7.20
C ALA A 146 -16.68 -2.14 -7.57
N ASP A 147 -16.85 -1.12 -8.41
CA ASP A 147 -18.14 -0.69 -8.91
C ASP A 147 -18.82 -1.81 -9.72
N GLU A 148 -20.14 -1.78 -9.82
CA GLU A 148 -20.91 -2.71 -10.66
C GLU A 148 -20.55 -2.56 -12.14
N MET A 149 -20.91 -3.58 -12.93
CA MET A 149 -20.71 -3.56 -14.38
C MET A 149 -21.53 -2.41 -15.00
N GLY A 150 -20.96 -1.75 -16.00
CA GLY A 150 -21.63 -0.63 -16.70
C GLY A 150 -21.46 0.75 -16.04
N LEU A 151 -20.95 0.86 -14.82
CA LEU A 151 -20.79 2.14 -14.14
C LEU A 151 -19.55 2.96 -14.61
N GLY A 152 -18.88 2.50 -15.68
CA GLY A 152 -17.81 3.27 -16.30
C GLY A 152 -16.49 3.23 -15.54
N LYS A 153 -16.10 2.08 -14.96
CA LYS A 153 -14.78 1.89 -14.36
C LYS A 153 -13.63 2.25 -15.30
N THR A 154 -13.80 1.95 -16.58
CA THR A 154 -12.80 2.26 -17.63
C THR A 154 -12.56 3.76 -17.76
N VAL A 155 -13.60 4.57 -17.88
CA VAL A 155 -13.44 6.03 -17.97
C VAL A 155 -12.89 6.65 -16.70
N GLN A 156 -13.23 6.12 -15.52
CA GLN A 156 -12.64 6.53 -14.24
C GLN A 156 -11.13 6.24 -14.22
N THR A 157 -10.73 5.04 -14.65
CA THR A 157 -9.32 4.65 -14.75
C THR A 157 -8.57 5.49 -15.78
N ILE A 158 -9.15 5.71 -16.96
CA ILE A 158 -8.54 6.55 -18.01
C ILE A 158 -8.37 7.99 -17.54
N SER A 159 -9.36 8.57 -16.85
CA SER A 159 -9.25 9.92 -16.30
C SER A 159 -8.12 10.02 -15.27
N PHE A 160 -7.96 8.99 -14.43
CA PHE A 160 -6.85 8.91 -13.50
C PHE A 160 -5.50 8.80 -14.21
N LEU A 161 -5.35 7.94 -15.21
CA LEU A 161 -4.11 7.81 -15.99
C LEU A 161 -3.78 9.12 -16.73
N LEU A 162 -4.77 9.78 -17.30
CA LEU A 162 -4.62 11.08 -17.95
C LEU A 162 -4.10 12.16 -16.98
N SER A 163 -4.52 12.12 -15.70
CA SER A 163 -4.02 13.03 -14.67
C SER A 163 -2.54 12.82 -14.33
N LYS A 164 -1.96 11.65 -14.68
CA LYS A 164 -0.55 11.30 -14.46
C LYS A 164 0.31 11.53 -15.70
N LYS A 165 -0.07 12.50 -16.55
CA LYS A 165 0.67 12.87 -17.76
C LYS A 165 2.17 13.03 -17.49
N GLY A 166 3.01 12.46 -18.35
CA GLY A 166 4.47 12.46 -18.22
C GLY A 166 5.02 11.25 -17.42
N LYS A 167 4.17 10.34 -16.96
CA LYS A 167 4.57 9.05 -16.37
C LYS A 167 4.20 7.90 -17.31
N ILE A 168 5.04 6.87 -17.31
CA ILE A 168 4.71 5.60 -17.99
C ILE A 168 3.75 4.83 -17.11
N SER A 169 2.63 4.38 -17.69
CA SER A 169 1.63 3.55 -17.02
C SER A 169 1.41 2.26 -17.81
N ILE A 170 1.17 1.16 -17.13
CA ILE A 170 0.93 -0.14 -17.75
C ILE A 170 -0.47 -0.62 -17.37
N VAL A 171 -1.28 -0.94 -18.37
CA VAL A 171 -2.59 -1.58 -18.20
C VAL A 171 -2.48 -3.04 -18.61
N ILE A 172 -2.71 -3.95 -17.66
CA ILE A 172 -2.71 -5.39 -17.90
C ILE A 172 -4.16 -5.86 -18.00
N THR A 173 -4.50 -6.49 -19.11
CA THR A 173 -5.89 -6.92 -19.41
C THR A 173 -5.90 -8.27 -20.15
N PRO A 174 -6.98 -9.05 -20.09
CA PRO A 174 -7.17 -10.20 -20.95
C PRO A 174 -7.05 -9.83 -22.44
N THR A 175 -6.46 -10.71 -23.23
CA THR A 175 -6.20 -10.48 -24.66
C THR A 175 -7.42 -10.00 -25.44
N ALA A 176 -8.60 -10.55 -25.15
CA ALA A 176 -9.85 -10.17 -25.81
C ALA A 176 -10.27 -8.72 -25.57
N LEU A 177 -9.74 -8.07 -24.52
CA LEU A 177 -10.10 -6.71 -24.15
C LEU A 177 -9.07 -5.66 -24.56
N ILE A 178 -7.92 -6.04 -25.10
CA ILE A 178 -6.84 -5.11 -25.44
C ILE A 178 -7.34 -4.02 -26.39
N TYR A 179 -8.00 -4.40 -27.48
CA TYR A 179 -8.51 -3.43 -28.45
C TYR A 179 -9.68 -2.60 -27.95
N ASN A 180 -10.48 -3.13 -27.04
CA ASN A 180 -11.52 -2.37 -26.35
C ASN A 180 -10.89 -1.27 -25.49
N TRP A 181 -9.85 -1.58 -24.73
CA TRP A 181 -9.11 -0.59 -23.96
C TRP A 181 -8.50 0.49 -24.87
N LYS A 182 -7.90 0.10 -25.98
CA LYS A 182 -7.35 1.06 -26.95
C LYS A 182 -8.44 2.01 -27.45
N ALA A 183 -9.59 1.48 -27.90
CA ALA A 183 -10.71 2.31 -28.38
C ALA A 183 -11.25 3.26 -27.30
N GLU A 184 -11.33 2.80 -26.05
CA GLU A 184 -11.75 3.66 -24.93
C GLU A 184 -10.73 4.79 -24.64
N PHE A 185 -9.43 4.50 -24.74
CA PHE A 185 -8.40 5.55 -24.65
C PHE A 185 -8.50 6.57 -25.79
N GLU A 186 -8.62 6.11 -27.03
CA GLU A 186 -8.79 6.99 -28.21
C GLU A 186 -10.04 7.86 -28.09
N LYS A 187 -11.10 7.33 -27.49
CA LYS A 187 -12.35 8.05 -27.24
C LYS A 187 -12.25 9.10 -26.15
N PHE A 188 -11.61 8.77 -25.02
CA PHE A 188 -11.66 9.60 -23.81
C PHE A 188 -10.39 10.41 -23.55
N ALA A 189 -9.24 9.96 -24.06
CA ALA A 189 -7.92 10.53 -23.77
C ALA A 189 -6.98 10.42 -24.99
N ASN A 190 -7.39 11.01 -26.11
CA ASN A 190 -6.65 11.00 -27.37
C ASN A 190 -5.26 11.66 -27.32
N ASP A 191 -4.98 12.41 -26.25
CA ASP A 191 -3.68 13.02 -26.00
C ASP A 191 -2.62 12.05 -25.44
N LEU A 192 -3.04 10.84 -25.06
CA LEU A 192 -2.12 9.83 -24.54
C LEU A 192 -1.52 9.02 -25.69
N ASN A 193 -0.20 8.83 -25.66
CA ASN A 193 0.47 7.91 -26.56
C ASN A 193 0.32 6.49 -26.03
N ILE A 194 -0.27 5.58 -26.82
CA ILE A 194 -0.64 4.23 -26.41
C ILE A 194 0.08 3.22 -27.25
N GLY A 195 0.92 2.40 -26.61
CA GLY A 195 1.54 1.22 -27.19
C GLY A 195 0.79 -0.06 -26.81
N ILE A 196 0.53 -0.94 -27.75
CA ILE A 196 -0.02 -2.27 -27.48
C ILE A 196 1.12 -3.30 -27.48
N VAL A 197 1.39 -3.87 -26.31
CA VAL A 197 2.39 -4.93 -26.13
C VAL A 197 1.66 -6.28 -26.17
N HIS A 198 1.48 -6.81 -27.39
CA HIS A 198 0.76 -8.08 -27.64
C HIS A 198 1.42 -8.84 -28.80
N GLY A 199 1.17 -10.16 -28.91
CA GLY A 199 1.71 -11.00 -29.95
C GLY A 199 2.96 -11.81 -29.54
N ASN A 200 3.78 -12.21 -30.51
CA ASN A 200 5.01 -12.95 -30.29
C ASN A 200 6.12 -12.05 -29.68
N LYS A 201 7.27 -12.66 -29.32
CA LYS A 201 8.36 -11.93 -28.65
C LYS A 201 8.88 -10.75 -29.49
N ILE A 202 9.04 -10.95 -30.80
CA ILE A 202 9.58 -9.95 -31.73
C ILE A 202 8.61 -8.74 -31.86
N GLU A 203 7.31 -9.02 -31.90
CA GLU A 203 6.27 -7.99 -31.99
C GLU A 203 6.22 -7.13 -30.72
N ARG A 204 6.37 -7.75 -29.55
CA ARG A 204 6.41 -7.06 -28.27
C ARG A 204 7.65 -6.18 -28.10
N GLU A 205 8.82 -6.67 -28.51
CA GLU A 205 10.10 -5.93 -28.42
C GLU A 205 10.13 -4.68 -29.31
N LYS A 206 9.31 -4.60 -30.37
CA LYS A 206 9.20 -3.42 -31.23
C LYS A 206 8.42 -2.27 -30.59
N VAL A 207 7.63 -2.53 -29.58
CA VAL A 207 6.76 -1.52 -28.91
C VAL A 207 7.43 -0.98 -27.65
N LEU A 208 8.33 -1.73 -27.03
CA LEU A 208 9.08 -1.38 -25.83
C LEU A 208 10.34 -0.59 -26.18
#